data_98500d267a58877cfd9ffba74367d7d7
#
_entry.id   98500d267a58877cfd9ffba74367d7d7
#
_cell.length_a   1.000
_cell.length_b   1.000
_cell.length_c   1.000
_cell.angle_alpha   90.00
_cell.angle_beta   90.00
_cell.angle_gamma   90.00
#
_symmetry.space_group_name_H-M   'P 1'
#
loop_
_entity.id
_entity.type
_entity.pdbx_description
1 polymer ?
#
loop_
_entity_poly.entity_id
_entity_poly.type
_entity_poly.pdbx_seq_one_letter_code
_entity_poly.pdbx_strand_id
1 'polypeptide(L)'
;MAYRLARGLGRLLLQGVFGFRVEARGRENLPPGGGYLLLAAVHRGWMDPFLALDAVPVEPRVWTLGSGPSGFDRAWKERLLRIVGGVLPVWRGGVGIEVHVAAARAVLERGGVFSTFVEGTIGGPPDRPTPFRNGAFVIALRTGAPIVPLAVAGTEVLYRGKRFATRLMPPVTMAELVGEEWNGVPEPGSREELAVARRAAEALEALLAPVIAGIHPATVDPPGRRRRWPWLTGLLLGRPRA
;
A
#
# COMPACT_ATOMS: atom_id res chain seq x y z
N MET A 1 14.76 11.27 -13.04
CA MET A 1 15.46 10.23 -13.84
C MET A 1 15.72 8.96 -13.01
N ALA A 2 16.42 9.04 -11.87
CA ALA A 2 16.75 7.88 -11.03
C ALA A 2 15.54 7.00 -10.61
N TYR A 3 14.42 7.60 -10.24
CA TYR A 3 13.18 6.88 -9.88
C TYR A 3 12.63 6.02 -11.02
N ARG A 4 12.58 6.56 -12.24
CA ARG A 4 12.11 5.82 -13.44
C ARG A 4 13.02 4.64 -13.76
N LEU A 5 14.33 4.86 -13.71
CA LEU A 5 15.33 3.80 -13.92
C LEU A 5 15.22 2.72 -12.84
N ALA A 6 15.09 3.10 -11.58
CA ALA A 6 14.95 2.15 -10.47
C ALA A 6 13.68 1.30 -10.60
N ARG A 7 12.55 1.89 -10.99
CA ARG A 7 11.32 1.13 -11.27
C ARG A 7 11.47 0.17 -12.44
N GLY A 8 12.08 0.63 -13.55
CA GLY A 8 12.34 -0.20 -14.72
C GLY A 8 13.26 -1.37 -14.41
N LEU A 9 14.38 -1.12 -13.71
CA LEU A 9 15.32 -2.13 -13.28
C LEU A 9 14.68 -3.12 -12.29
N GLY A 10 13.93 -2.62 -11.30
CA GLY A 10 13.20 -3.45 -10.35
C GLY A 10 12.22 -4.40 -11.05
N ARG A 11 11.45 -3.88 -12.01
CA ARG A 11 10.53 -4.68 -12.82
C ARG A 11 11.25 -5.74 -13.65
N LEU A 12 12.34 -5.37 -14.31
CA LEU A 12 13.18 -6.29 -15.08
C LEU A 12 13.73 -7.41 -14.19
N LEU A 13 14.21 -7.09 -13.01
CA LEU A 13 14.75 -8.04 -12.05
C LEU A 13 13.67 -8.99 -11.53
N LEU A 14 12.52 -8.47 -11.14
CA LEU A 14 11.42 -9.25 -10.60
C LEU A 14 10.79 -10.17 -11.68
N GLN A 15 10.55 -9.65 -12.86
CA GLN A 15 9.91 -10.40 -13.93
C GLN A 15 10.92 -11.24 -14.72
N GLY A 16 12.11 -10.72 -15.05
CA GLY A 16 13.12 -11.40 -15.85
C GLY A 16 13.89 -12.46 -15.04
N VAL A 17 14.46 -12.09 -13.89
CA VAL A 17 15.31 -13.01 -13.10
C VAL A 17 14.47 -13.98 -12.28
N PHE A 18 13.48 -13.48 -11.54
CA PHE A 18 12.64 -14.33 -10.70
C PHE A 18 11.45 -14.95 -11.45
N GLY A 19 11.18 -14.49 -12.66
CA GLY A 19 10.06 -14.96 -13.48
C GLY A 19 8.70 -14.65 -12.86
N PHE A 20 8.61 -13.64 -12.01
CA PHE A 20 7.37 -13.23 -11.36
C PHE A 20 6.37 -12.70 -12.38
N ARG A 21 5.11 -13.07 -12.23
CA ARG A 21 4.03 -12.64 -13.11
C ARG A 21 3.04 -11.82 -12.31
N VAL A 22 2.81 -10.58 -12.73
CA VAL A 22 1.88 -9.67 -12.08
C VAL A 22 0.68 -9.47 -13.01
N GLU A 23 -0.50 -9.81 -12.53
CA GLU A 23 -1.77 -9.47 -13.17
C GLU A 23 -2.32 -8.21 -12.51
N ALA A 24 -2.18 -7.07 -13.18
CA ALA A 24 -2.68 -5.79 -12.70
C ALA A 24 -3.92 -5.37 -13.50
N ARG A 25 -5.05 -5.13 -12.81
CA ARG A 25 -6.31 -4.69 -13.43
C ARG A 25 -6.85 -3.43 -12.75
N GLY A 26 -7.71 -2.70 -13.44
CA GLY A 26 -8.38 -1.51 -12.91
C GLY A 26 -7.58 -0.21 -13.10
N ARG A 27 -6.55 -0.18 -13.96
CA ARG A 27 -5.77 1.03 -14.23
C ARG A 27 -6.61 2.15 -14.84
N GLU A 28 -7.67 1.79 -15.53
CA GLU A 28 -8.67 2.70 -16.07
C GLU A 28 -9.40 3.51 -15.00
N ASN A 29 -9.38 3.05 -13.75
CA ASN A 29 -10.00 3.74 -12.61
C ASN A 29 -9.10 4.85 -12.02
N LEU A 30 -7.86 4.98 -12.47
CA LEU A 30 -6.94 5.96 -11.89
C LEU A 30 -7.34 7.38 -12.29
N PRO A 31 -7.42 8.32 -11.33
CA PRO A 31 -7.62 9.73 -11.65
C PRO A 31 -6.50 10.24 -12.56
N PRO A 32 -6.81 11.03 -13.59
CA PRO A 32 -5.78 11.65 -14.41
C PRO A 32 -4.96 12.65 -13.58
N GLY A 33 -3.64 12.66 -13.77
CA GLY A 33 -2.77 13.69 -13.21
C GLY A 33 -2.34 13.52 -11.74
N GLY A 34 -2.78 12.47 -11.04
CA GLY A 34 -2.38 12.25 -9.63
C GLY A 34 -3.21 13.02 -8.61
N GLY A 35 -2.62 13.36 -7.46
CA GLY A 35 -3.34 14.06 -6.39
C GLY A 35 -4.33 13.18 -5.61
N TYR A 36 -4.06 11.89 -5.48
CA TYR A 36 -4.91 10.93 -4.79
C TYR A 36 -4.14 10.09 -3.75
N LEU A 37 -4.88 9.50 -2.83
CA LEU A 37 -4.38 8.53 -1.86
C LEU A 37 -4.54 7.13 -2.44
N LEU A 38 -3.44 6.37 -2.53
CA LEU A 38 -3.47 4.95 -2.90
C LEU A 38 -3.47 4.12 -1.61
N LEU A 39 -4.65 3.63 -1.21
CA LEU A 39 -4.83 2.83 0.00
C LEU A 39 -4.84 1.35 -0.34
N ALA A 40 -3.74 0.67 0.00
CA ALA A 40 -3.52 -0.72 -0.36
C ALA A 40 -3.86 -1.69 0.79
N ALA A 41 -4.42 -2.84 0.46
CA ALA A 41 -4.57 -4.05 1.25
C ALA A 41 -4.45 -5.25 0.28
N VAL A 42 -3.88 -6.35 0.64
CA VAL A 42 -3.44 -6.99 1.85
C VAL A 42 -1.92 -6.80 2.00
N HIS A 43 -1.39 -6.71 3.24
CA HIS A 43 0.04 -6.55 3.46
C HIS A 43 0.64 -7.82 4.08
N ARG A 44 1.16 -8.72 3.25
CA ARG A 44 1.65 -10.06 3.68
C ARG A 44 3.14 -10.27 3.45
N GLY A 45 3.79 -9.38 2.71
CA GLY A 45 5.20 -9.51 2.42
C GLY A 45 5.88 -8.20 2.03
N TRP A 46 7.20 -8.23 1.99
CA TRP A 46 8.01 -7.09 1.56
C TRP A 46 7.79 -6.73 0.07
N MET A 47 7.22 -7.65 -0.71
CA MET A 47 6.91 -7.44 -2.14
C MET A 47 5.70 -6.54 -2.37
N ASP A 48 4.79 -6.40 -1.39
CA ASP A 48 3.55 -5.66 -1.57
C ASP A 48 3.74 -4.21 -2.04
N PRO A 49 4.68 -3.42 -1.49
CA PRO A 49 4.93 -2.07 -1.99
C PRO A 49 5.39 -2.03 -3.45
N PHE A 50 6.13 -3.04 -3.91
CA PHE A 50 6.55 -3.12 -5.31
C PHE A 50 5.39 -3.46 -6.23
N LEU A 51 4.43 -4.29 -5.78
CA LEU A 51 3.21 -4.57 -6.51
C LEU A 51 2.28 -3.34 -6.55
N ALA A 52 2.18 -2.60 -5.45
CA ALA A 52 1.44 -1.33 -5.44
C ALA A 52 2.05 -0.32 -6.43
N LEU A 53 3.38 -0.24 -6.49
CA LEU A 53 4.06 0.57 -7.50
C LEU A 53 3.82 0.04 -8.92
N ASP A 54 3.86 -1.28 -9.16
CA ASP A 54 3.62 -1.85 -10.50
C ASP A 54 2.17 -1.64 -10.96
N ALA A 55 1.22 -1.58 -10.04
CA ALA A 55 -0.20 -1.35 -10.36
C ALA A 55 -0.47 0.03 -10.98
N VAL A 56 0.31 1.05 -10.63
CA VAL A 56 0.12 2.44 -11.08
C VAL A 56 1.19 2.86 -12.10
N PRO A 57 0.94 3.91 -12.92
CA PRO A 57 1.93 4.48 -13.83
C PRO A 57 3.21 4.93 -13.10
N VAL A 58 4.29 5.12 -13.86
CA VAL A 58 5.56 5.64 -13.31
C VAL A 58 5.40 7.08 -12.83
N GLU A 59 4.60 7.85 -13.53
CA GLU A 59 4.19 9.20 -13.18
C GLU A 59 2.67 9.28 -13.18
N PRO A 60 2.07 9.99 -12.23
CA PRO A 60 2.71 10.79 -11.18
C PRO A 60 3.45 9.92 -10.14
N ARG A 61 4.50 10.51 -9.54
CA ARG A 61 5.35 9.79 -8.59
C ARG A 61 4.58 9.35 -7.34
N VAL A 62 4.79 8.10 -6.95
CA VAL A 62 4.21 7.53 -5.73
C VAL A 62 5.16 7.71 -4.55
N TRP A 63 4.62 8.15 -3.43
CA TRP A 63 5.28 8.28 -2.14
C TRP A 63 4.60 7.36 -1.13
N THR A 64 5.32 6.36 -0.65
CA THR A 64 4.77 5.31 0.22
C THR A 64 5.27 5.48 1.65
N LEU A 65 4.40 5.33 2.63
CA LEU A 65 4.80 5.19 4.02
C LEU A 65 5.51 3.86 4.24
N GLY A 66 6.74 3.91 4.74
CA GLY A 66 7.56 2.73 5.04
C GLY A 66 7.96 2.67 6.51
N SER A 67 8.11 1.47 7.05
CA SER A 67 8.56 1.29 8.43
C SER A 67 9.97 1.84 8.63
N GLY A 68 10.13 2.84 9.50
CA GLY A 68 11.42 3.40 9.88
C GLY A 68 12.40 2.34 10.39
N PRO A 69 12.01 1.50 11.38
CA PRO A 69 12.88 0.47 11.94
C PRO A 69 13.36 -0.59 10.94
N SER A 70 12.57 -0.90 9.91
CA SER A 70 12.90 -1.95 8.92
C SER A 70 13.55 -1.41 7.65
N GLY A 71 13.14 -0.22 7.20
CA GLY A 71 13.62 0.39 5.96
C GLY A 71 14.86 1.27 6.14
N PHE A 72 15.04 1.85 7.33
CA PHE A 72 16.10 2.83 7.62
C PHE A 72 17.06 2.36 8.74
N ASP A 73 17.12 1.05 8.98
CA ASP A 73 17.97 0.43 10.00
C ASP A 73 19.47 0.42 9.61
N ARG A 74 19.78 0.63 8.32
CA ARG A 74 21.15 0.61 7.79
C ARG A 74 21.37 1.77 6.82
N ALA A 75 22.53 2.42 6.93
CA ALA A 75 22.89 3.57 6.09
C ALA A 75 22.80 3.32 4.58
N TRP A 76 23.13 2.09 4.11
CA TRP A 76 23.01 1.77 2.70
C TRP A 76 21.54 1.68 2.22
N LYS A 77 20.62 1.17 3.07
CA LYS A 77 19.18 1.16 2.76
C LYS A 77 18.63 2.58 2.68
N GLU A 78 18.97 3.42 3.66
CA GLU A 78 18.60 4.82 3.66
C GLU A 78 19.10 5.54 2.40
N ARG A 79 20.38 5.33 2.04
CA ARG A 79 20.96 5.89 0.83
C ARG A 79 20.23 5.42 -0.43
N LEU A 80 19.92 4.12 -0.53
CA LEU A 80 19.16 3.55 -1.64
C LEU A 80 17.76 4.17 -1.73
N LEU A 81 17.03 4.23 -0.61
CA LEU A 81 15.70 4.82 -0.55
C LEU A 81 15.69 6.32 -0.89
N ARG A 82 16.74 7.05 -0.53
CA ARG A 82 16.92 8.47 -0.95
C ARG A 82 17.15 8.60 -2.46
N ILE A 83 17.95 7.71 -3.06
CA ILE A 83 18.23 7.72 -4.50
C ILE A 83 16.99 7.31 -5.31
N VAL A 84 16.36 6.21 -4.93
CA VAL A 84 15.12 5.72 -5.55
C VAL A 84 13.98 6.67 -5.25
N GLY A 85 13.92 7.19 -4.03
CA GLY A 85 12.91 8.12 -3.49
C GLY A 85 11.53 7.48 -3.40
N GLY A 86 10.57 8.26 -2.85
CA GLY A 86 9.19 7.80 -2.74
C GLY A 86 8.90 6.95 -1.51
N VAL A 87 9.82 6.85 -0.53
CA VAL A 87 9.55 6.24 0.77
C VAL A 87 9.66 7.29 1.87
N LEU A 88 8.60 7.44 2.64
CA LEU A 88 8.50 8.32 3.80
C LEU A 88 8.57 7.46 5.07
N PRO A 89 9.54 7.70 5.97
CA PRO A 89 9.70 6.85 7.15
C PRO A 89 8.60 7.07 8.17
N VAL A 90 8.06 5.97 8.70
CA VAL A 90 7.12 5.97 9.82
C VAL A 90 7.82 5.39 11.04
N TRP A 91 7.91 6.18 12.11
CA TRP A 91 8.44 5.75 13.40
C TRP A 91 7.29 5.55 14.37
N ARG A 92 7.05 4.31 14.80
CA ARG A 92 6.01 4.00 15.78
C ARG A 92 6.36 4.61 17.13
N GLY A 93 5.42 5.36 17.71
CA GLY A 93 5.56 5.95 19.04
C GLY A 93 6.32 7.28 19.11
N GLY A 94 6.82 7.83 17.98
CA GLY A 94 7.65 9.03 18.02
C GLY A 94 7.13 10.24 17.23
N VAL A 95 6.21 10.03 16.28
CA VAL A 95 5.77 11.09 15.36
C VAL A 95 4.25 11.06 15.30
N GLY A 96 3.62 12.19 15.65
CA GLY A 96 2.17 12.34 15.59
C GLY A 96 1.61 12.24 14.17
N ILE A 97 0.31 12.01 14.06
CA ILE A 97 -0.41 11.95 12.78
C ILE A 97 -0.20 13.21 11.92
N GLU A 98 0.04 14.36 12.57
CA GLU A 98 0.25 15.65 11.92
C GLU A 98 1.39 15.65 10.89
N VAL A 99 2.49 14.97 11.21
CA VAL A 99 3.63 14.87 10.29
C VAL A 99 3.26 14.07 9.04
N HIS A 100 2.47 13.02 9.19
CA HIS A 100 2.01 12.21 8.06
C HIS A 100 0.98 12.98 7.20
N VAL A 101 0.10 13.76 7.83
CA VAL A 101 -0.84 14.65 7.13
C VAL A 101 -0.08 15.73 6.35
N ALA A 102 0.90 16.38 6.97
CA ALA A 102 1.72 17.38 6.30
C ALA A 102 2.50 16.80 5.12
N ALA A 103 3.08 15.61 5.30
CA ALA A 103 3.77 14.90 4.23
C ALA A 103 2.83 14.52 3.08
N ALA A 104 1.62 14.04 3.40
CA ALA A 104 0.61 13.70 2.40
C ALA A 104 0.19 14.95 1.61
N ARG A 105 -0.12 16.07 2.28
CA ARG A 105 -0.42 17.35 1.62
C ARG A 105 0.68 17.77 0.66
N ALA A 106 1.93 17.79 1.12
CA ALA A 106 3.05 18.18 0.28
C ALA A 106 3.24 17.30 -0.96
N VAL A 107 2.88 16.03 -0.89
CA VAL A 107 2.88 15.11 -2.04
C VAL A 107 1.73 15.41 -2.98
N LEU A 108 0.51 15.54 -2.45
CA LEU A 108 -0.72 15.73 -3.22
C LEU A 108 -0.76 17.08 -3.93
N GLU A 109 -0.32 18.16 -3.29
CA GLU A 109 -0.22 19.51 -3.87
C GLU A 109 0.71 19.59 -5.08
N ARG A 110 1.69 18.69 -5.14
CA ARG A 110 2.59 18.55 -6.30
C ARG A 110 2.06 17.58 -7.35
N GLY A 111 0.80 17.16 -7.25
CA GLY A 111 0.21 16.17 -8.14
C GLY A 111 0.77 14.75 -7.95
N GLY A 112 1.45 14.47 -6.83
CA GLY A 112 1.95 13.13 -6.53
C GLY A 112 0.85 12.20 -6.03
N VAL A 113 1.22 10.93 -5.84
CA VAL A 113 0.37 9.91 -5.22
C VAL A 113 0.92 9.57 -3.84
N PHE A 114 0.10 9.68 -2.81
CA PHE A 114 0.48 9.26 -1.47
C PHE A 114 -0.08 7.87 -1.18
N SER A 115 0.79 6.91 -0.86
CA SER A 115 0.41 5.50 -0.70
C SER A 115 0.69 4.98 0.70
N THR A 116 -0.20 4.12 1.19
CA THR A 116 0.02 3.37 2.44
C THR A 116 -0.77 2.07 2.45
N PHE A 117 -0.29 1.10 3.25
CA PHE A 117 -1.04 -0.11 3.57
C PHE A 117 -1.90 0.14 4.80
N VAL A 118 -3.22 0.05 4.62
CA VAL A 118 -4.21 0.43 5.64
C VAL A 118 -4.25 -0.50 6.86
N GLU A 119 -3.72 -1.71 6.74
CA GLU A 119 -3.57 -2.65 7.86
C GLU A 119 -2.48 -2.21 8.85
N GLY A 120 -1.52 -1.40 8.41
CA GLY A 120 -0.45 -0.83 9.25
C GLY A 120 0.58 -1.83 9.76
N THR A 121 0.43 -3.11 9.46
CA THR A 121 1.36 -4.21 9.82
C THR A 121 1.45 -5.23 8.71
N ILE A 122 2.59 -5.93 8.63
CA ILE A 122 2.75 -7.09 7.74
C ILE A 122 2.28 -8.33 8.49
N GLY A 123 1.46 -9.17 7.84
CA GLY A 123 0.99 -10.43 8.39
C GLY A 123 -0.52 -10.62 8.29
N GLY A 124 -1.02 -11.78 8.75
CA GLY A 124 -2.43 -12.15 8.69
C GLY A 124 -2.77 -13.12 7.56
N PRO A 125 -4.04 -13.47 7.38
CA PRO A 125 -4.49 -14.40 6.35
C PRO A 125 -4.32 -13.80 4.95
N PRO A 126 -3.90 -14.60 3.94
CA PRO A 126 -3.59 -14.07 2.61
C PRO A 126 -4.82 -13.76 1.74
N ASP A 127 -5.96 -14.34 2.10
CA ASP A 127 -7.22 -14.32 1.35
C ASP A 127 -8.23 -13.26 1.81
N ARG A 128 -7.91 -12.55 2.89
CA ARG A 128 -8.76 -11.49 3.46
C ARG A 128 -7.93 -10.42 4.17
N PRO A 129 -8.45 -9.18 4.30
CA PRO A 129 -7.76 -8.14 5.05
C PRO A 129 -7.74 -8.44 6.56
N THR A 130 -6.82 -7.82 7.26
CA THR A 130 -6.89 -7.62 8.71
C THR A 130 -7.50 -6.24 8.99
N PRO A 131 -8.03 -5.98 10.19
CA PRO A 131 -8.73 -4.72 10.50
C PRO A 131 -7.89 -3.49 10.13
N PHE A 132 -8.51 -2.56 9.41
CA PHE A 132 -7.84 -1.36 8.93
C PHE A 132 -7.59 -0.36 10.07
N ARG A 133 -6.46 0.34 9.99
CA ARG A 133 -6.05 1.36 10.96
C ARG A 133 -6.58 2.73 10.56
N ASN A 134 -7.04 3.49 11.54
CA ASN A 134 -7.67 4.80 11.33
C ASN A 134 -6.73 5.86 10.72
N GLY A 135 -5.41 5.73 10.90
CA GLY A 135 -4.44 6.76 10.49
C GLY A 135 -4.51 7.16 9.02
N ALA A 136 -4.70 6.20 8.10
CA ALA A 136 -4.84 6.49 6.68
C ALA A 136 -6.11 7.31 6.38
N PHE A 137 -7.19 7.06 7.11
CA PHE A 137 -8.46 7.74 6.95
C PHE A 137 -8.47 9.14 7.59
N VAL A 138 -7.73 9.34 8.69
CA VAL A 138 -7.45 10.69 9.21
C VAL A 138 -6.68 11.52 8.19
N ILE A 139 -5.68 10.93 7.52
CA ILE A 139 -4.99 11.60 6.43
C ILE A 139 -5.97 11.96 5.30
N ALA A 140 -6.86 11.03 4.91
CA ALA A 140 -7.87 11.28 3.87
C ALA A 140 -8.83 12.41 4.27
N LEU A 141 -9.34 12.41 5.50
CA LEU A 141 -10.20 13.47 6.04
C LEU A 141 -9.54 14.85 5.94
N ARG A 142 -8.30 14.94 6.42
CA ARG A 142 -7.60 16.22 6.52
C ARG A 142 -7.01 16.73 5.22
N THR A 143 -6.84 15.87 4.23
CA THR A 143 -6.36 16.25 2.89
C THR A 143 -7.50 16.51 1.92
N GLY A 144 -8.68 15.92 2.14
CA GLY A 144 -9.80 15.95 1.20
C GLY A 144 -9.54 15.20 -0.12
N ALA A 145 -8.41 14.50 -0.22
CA ALA A 145 -8.02 13.84 -1.45
C ALA A 145 -8.86 12.57 -1.71
N PRO A 146 -9.19 12.26 -2.97
CA PRO A 146 -9.85 11.02 -3.31
C PRO A 146 -8.97 9.82 -2.97
N ILE A 147 -9.62 8.73 -2.56
CA ILE A 147 -8.99 7.46 -2.21
C ILE A 147 -9.13 6.53 -3.41
N VAL A 148 -8.02 5.97 -3.89
CA VAL A 148 -8.00 4.86 -4.83
C VAL A 148 -7.70 3.58 -4.05
N PRO A 149 -8.70 2.69 -3.86
CA PRO A 149 -8.46 1.42 -3.17
C PRO A 149 -7.67 0.45 -4.05
N LEU A 150 -6.72 -0.26 -3.46
CA LEU A 150 -5.90 -1.27 -4.13
C LEU A 150 -5.91 -2.58 -3.36
N ALA A 151 -6.44 -3.63 -3.97
CA ALA A 151 -6.27 -5.00 -3.49
C ALA A 151 -4.97 -5.60 -4.02
N VAL A 152 -4.21 -6.30 -3.16
CA VAL A 152 -2.96 -7.00 -3.48
C VAL A 152 -3.07 -8.44 -3.02
N ALA A 153 -2.58 -9.41 -3.81
CA ALA A 153 -2.59 -10.82 -3.42
C ALA A 153 -1.35 -11.57 -3.93
N GLY A 154 -0.94 -12.62 -3.20
CA GLY A 154 0.05 -13.60 -3.61
C GLY A 154 1.43 -13.43 -3.00
N THR A 155 1.66 -12.50 -2.06
CA THR A 155 2.99 -12.19 -1.52
C THR A 155 3.40 -12.98 -0.28
N GLU A 156 2.50 -13.80 0.25
CA GLU A 156 2.69 -14.62 1.46
C GLU A 156 3.80 -15.66 1.33
N VAL A 157 4.02 -16.19 0.12
CA VAL A 157 5.06 -17.17 -0.19
C VAL A 157 5.68 -16.87 -1.54
N LEU A 158 7.01 -16.79 -1.61
CA LEU A 158 7.74 -16.50 -2.84
C LEU A 158 8.44 -17.76 -3.37
N TYR A 159 8.41 -17.92 -4.70
CA TYR A 159 9.11 -18.95 -5.48
C TYR A 159 9.24 -18.50 -6.93
N ARG A 160 10.12 -19.13 -7.71
CA ARG A 160 10.32 -18.76 -9.12
C ARG A 160 9.03 -18.92 -9.93
N GLY A 161 8.65 -17.86 -10.65
CA GLY A 161 7.45 -17.84 -11.47
C GLY A 161 6.15 -17.65 -10.65
N LYS A 162 6.25 -17.18 -9.41
CA LYS A 162 5.06 -16.83 -8.59
C LYS A 162 4.17 -15.84 -9.35
N ARG A 163 2.87 -16.07 -9.24
CA ARG A 163 1.84 -15.15 -9.74
C ARG A 163 1.35 -14.25 -8.62
N PHE A 164 1.20 -12.98 -8.94
CA PHE A 164 0.61 -11.96 -8.09
C PHE A 164 -0.58 -11.35 -8.79
N ALA A 165 -1.52 -10.85 -8.04
CA ALA A 165 -2.65 -10.12 -8.56
C ALA A 165 -2.81 -8.78 -7.84
N THR A 166 -3.14 -7.74 -8.59
CA THR A 166 -3.53 -6.44 -8.06
C THR A 166 -4.79 -5.95 -8.75
N ARG A 167 -5.69 -5.33 -7.98
CA ARG A 167 -6.93 -4.75 -8.48
C ARG A 167 -7.10 -3.34 -7.94
N LEU A 168 -7.04 -2.35 -8.82
CA LEU A 168 -7.42 -0.97 -8.52
C LEU A 168 -8.95 -0.85 -8.63
N MET A 169 -9.55 -0.27 -7.59
CA MET A 169 -10.99 0.01 -7.58
C MET A 169 -11.25 1.45 -8.02
N PRO A 170 -12.49 1.79 -8.41
CA PRO A 170 -12.87 3.17 -8.64
C PRO A 170 -12.53 4.06 -7.44
N PRO A 171 -12.13 5.32 -7.68
CA PRO A 171 -11.89 6.27 -6.60
C PRO A 171 -13.14 6.45 -5.75
N VAL A 172 -12.94 6.61 -4.45
CA VAL A 172 -14.00 6.94 -3.49
C VAL A 172 -13.57 8.11 -2.62
N THR A 173 -14.53 8.88 -2.14
CA THR A 173 -14.33 9.97 -1.18
C THR A 173 -14.62 9.50 0.24
N MET A 174 -14.19 10.29 1.24
CA MET A 174 -14.57 10.04 2.62
C MET A 174 -16.07 10.12 2.83
N ALA A 175 -16.75 11.05 2.14
CA ALA A 175 -18.21 11.20 2.19
C ALA A 175 -18.92 9.93 1.67
N GLU A 176 -18.47 9.36 0.56
CA GLU A 176 -19.04 8.12 0.01
C GLU A 176 -18.81 6.91 0.93
N LEU A 177 -17.65 6.82 1.59
CA LEU A 177 -17.36 5.73 2.53
C LEU A 177 -18.20 5.82 3.80
N VAL A 178 -18.46 7.03 4.31
CA VAL A 178 -19.25 7.25 5.52
C VAL A 178 -20.76 7.21 5.25
N GLY A 179 -21.16 7.58 4.02
CA GLY A 179 -22.57 7.55 3.59
C GLY A 179 -23.44 8.59 4.29
N GLU A 180 -24.66 8.19 4.65
CA GLU A 180 -25.69 9.09 5.23
C GLU A 180 -25.26 9.78 6.53
N GLU A 181 -24.28 9.22 7.25
CA GLU A 181 -23.77 9.80 8.49
C GLU A 181 -22.68 10.87 8.25
N TRP A 182 -22.43 11.25 6.98
CA TRP A 182 -21.48 12.29 6.65
C TRP A 182 -22.00 13.68 6.92
N ASN A 183 -21.44 14.35 7.94
CA ASN A 183 -21.81 15.72 8.32
C ASN A 183 -20.70 16.76 8.05
N GLY A 184 -19.77 16.42 7.14
CA GLY A 184 -18.61 17.26 6.85
C GLY A 184 -17.32 16.77 7.51
N VAL A 185 -16.25 17.55 7.39
CA VAL A 185 -14.95 17.22 7.99
C VAL A 185 -14.94 17.62 9.45
N PRO A 186 -14.76 16.65 10.39
CA PRO A 186 -14.73 16.95 11.82
C PRO A 186 -13.51 17.77 12.22
N GLU A 187 -13.56 18.37 13.39
CA GLU A 187 -12.44 19.10 13.98
C GLU A 187 -11.23 18.16 14.18
N PRO A 188 -10.02 18.56 13.74
CA PRO A 188 -8.81 17.78 13.89
C PRO A 188 -8.51 17.40 15.35
N GLY A 189 -8.25 16.11 15.59
CA GLY A 189 -7.96 15.56 16.92
C GLY A 189 -9.21 15.30 17.78
N SER A 190 -10.41 15.56 17.27
CA SER A 190 -11.67 15.31 17.99
C SER A 190 -12.00 13.80 18.05
N ARG A 191 -12.89 13.44 18.99
CA ARG A 191 -13.46 12.08 19.04
C ARG A 191 -14.30 11.77 17.81
N GLU A 192 -14.94 12.78 17.24
CA GLU A 192 -15.73 12.66 16.03
C GLU A 192 -14.84 12.33 14.81
N GLU A 193 -13.68 12.98 14.66
CA GLU A 193 -12.72 12.65 13.60
C GLU A 193 -12.32 11.17 13.66
N LEU A 194 -12.03 10.65 14.85
CA LEU A 194 -11.67 9.23 15.01
C LEU A 194 -12.85 8.30 14.72
N ALA A 195 -14.07 8.69 15.07
CA ALA A 195 -15.28 7.91 14.78
C ALA A 195 -15.54 7.85 13.28
N VAL A 196 -15.46 8.99 12.58
CA VAL A 196 -15.61 9.07 11.11
C VAL A 196 -14.52 8.29 10.40
N ALA A 197 -13.25 8.43 10.81
CA ALA A 197 -12.14 7.68 10.26
C ALA A 197 -12.31 6.16 10.43
N ARG A 198 -12.84 5.71 11.57
CA ARG A 198 -13.14 4.31 11.84
C ARG A 198 -14.24 3.76 10.92
N ARG A 199 -15.34 4.48 10.76
CA ARG A 199 -16.44 4.08 9.85
C ARG A 199 -15.95 3.96 8.43
N ALA A 200 -15.18 4.93 7.95
CA ALA A 200 -14.59 4.87 6.61
C ALA A 200 -13.62 3.67 6.46
N ALA A 201 -12.88 3.32 7.52
CA ALA A 201 -12.01 2.16 7.53
C ALA A 201 -12.81 0.86 7.39
N GLU A 202 -13.87 0.71 8.17
CA GLU A 202 -14.78 -0.45 8.13
C GLU A 202 -15.47 -0.57 6.76
N ALA A 203 -15.93 0.55 6.19
CA ALA A 203 -16.54 0.57 4.86
C ALA A 203 -15.55 0.18 3.75
N LEU A 204 -14.33 0.72 3.78
CA LEU A 204 -13.30 0.35 2.79
C LEU A 204 -12.86 -1.13 2.94
N GLU A 205 -12.79 -1.64 4.17
CA GLU A 205 -12.51 -3.05 4.44
C GLU A 205 -13.59 -3.95 3.84
N ALA A 206 -14.87 -3.63 4.07
CA ALA A 206 -16.01 -4.34 3.50
C ALA A 206 -16.01 -4.31 1.96
N LEU A 207 -15.60 -3.20 1.34
CA LEU A 207 -15.47 -3.06 -0.10
C LEU A 207 -14.33 -3.92 -0.66
N LEU A 208 -13.17 -3.97 0.01
CA LEU A 208 -11.99 -4.67 -0.48
C LEU A 208 -11.99 -6.17 -0.18
N ALA A 209 -12.64 -6.62 0.89
CA ALA A 209 -12.65 -8.03 1.29
C ALA A 209 -13.09 -8.99 0.18
N PRO A 210 -14.24 -8.81 -0.52
CA PRO A 210 -14.65 -9.68 -1.61
C PRO A 210 -13.72 -9.60 -2.83
N VAL A 211 -13.11 -8.45 -3.07
CA VAL A 211 -12.15 -8.28 -4.18
C VAL A 211 -10.88 -9.09 -3.92
N ILE A 212 -10.35 -9.02 -2.69
CA ILE A 212 -9.16 -9.78 -2.27
C ILE A 212 -9.46 -11.28 -2.34
N ALA A 213 -10.59 -11.74 -1.79
CA ALA A 213 -11.01 -13.13 -1.86
C ALA A 213 -11.16 -13.62 -3.32
N GLY A 214 -11.61 -12.76 -4.23
CA GLY A 214 -11.77 -13.07 -5.64
C GLY A 214 -10.47 -13.16 -6.43
N ILE A 215 -9.44 -12.36 -6.09
CA ILE A 215 -8.15 -12.38 -6.82
C ILE A 215 -7.14 -13.35 -6.22
N HIS A 216 -7.23 -13.68 -4.92
CA HIS A 216 -6.28 -14.54 -4.23
C HIS A 216 -6.15 -15.95 -4.87
N PRO A 217 -7.23 -16.67 -5.24
CA PRO A 217 -7.12 -18.01 -5.83
C PRO A 217 -6.25 -18.08 -7.09
N ALA A 218 -6.21 -17.01 -7.89
CA ALA A 218 -5.35 -16.93 -9.09
C ALA A 218 -3.85 -16.90 -8.77
N THR A 219 -3.48 -16.58 -7.52
CA THR A 219 -2.09 -16.48 -7.05
C THR A 219 -1.60 -17.74 -6.34
N VAL A 220 -2.50 -18.67 -6.02
CA VAL A 220 -2.19 -19.92 -5.31
C VAL A 220 -1.80 -20.99 -6.34
N ASP A 221 -0.64 -21.61 -6.15
CA ASP A 221 -0.26 -22.80 -6.94
C ASP A 221 -0.70 -24.09 -6.23
N PRO A 222 -0.99 -25.15 -7.01
CA PRO A 222 -1.26 -26.47 -6.47
C PRO A 222 -0.14 -26.97 -5.54
N PRO A 223 -0.49 -27.70 -4.46
CA PRO A 223 0.51 -28.24 -3.54
C PRO A 223 1.56 -29.09 -4.25
N GLY A 224 2.83 -28.94 -3.86
CA GLY A 224 3.93 -29.82 -4.29
C GLY A 224 4.63 -29.43 -5.61
N ARG A 225 4.13 -28.48 -6.38
CA ARG A 225 4.70 -28.19 -7.72
C ARG A 225 5.94 -27.32 -7.74
N ARG A 226 6.26 -26.54 -6.70
CA ARG A 226 7.40 -25.59 -6.74
C ARG A 226 8.14 -25.48 -5.43
N ARG A 227 9.48 -25.39 -5.51
CA ARG A 227 10.33 -25.15 -4.34
C ARG A 227 10.12 -23.73 -3.82
N ARG A 228 9.58 -23.60 -2.61
CA ARG A 228 9.43 -22.32 -1.90
C ARG A 228 10.82 -21.73 -1.60
N TRP A 229 10.90 -20.40 -1.58
CA TRP A 229 12.11 -19.67 -1.22
C TRP A 229 11.91 -18.95 0.12
N PRO A 230 12.06 -19.66 1.25
CA PRO A 230 11.86 -19.05 2.58
C PRO A 230 12.78 -17.87 2.82
N TRP A 231 14.03 -17.96 2.32
CA TRP A 231 15.02 -16.89 2.42
C TRP A 231 14.57 -15.62 1.69
N LEU A 232 13.96 -15.73 0.54
CA LEU A 232 13.44 -14.59 -0.23
C LEU A 232 12.16 -14.05 0.39
N THR A 233 11.27 -14.94 0.85
CA THR A 233 10.03 -14.54 1.52
C THR A 233 10.31 -13.70 2.76
N GLY A 234 11.34 -14.06 3.53
CA GLY A 234 11.75 -13.38 4.75
C GLY A 234 12.78 -12.26 4.59
N LEU A 235 13.23 -11.96 3.36
CA LEU A 235 14.43 -11.14 3.09
C LEU A 235 14.44 -9.76 3.77
N LEU A 236 13.30 -9.09 3.86
CA LEU A 236 13.18 -7.75 4.43
C LEU A 236 12.26 -7.68 5.67
N LEU A 237 11.76 -8.83 6.13
CA LEU A 237 10.82 -8.86 7.26
C LEU A 237 11.51 -8.71 8.63
N GLY A 238 12.82 -8.56 8.68
CA GLY A 238 13.54 -8.58 9.94
C GLY A 238 13.30 -9.90 10.71
N ARG A 239 14.32 -10.49 11.30
CA ARG A 239 14.09 -11.63 12.21
C ARG A 239 13.18 -11.14 13.33
N PRO A 240 12.10 -11.87 13.70
CA PRO A 240 11.39 -11.56 14.93
C PRO A 240 12.44 -11.54 16.05
N ARG A 241 12.49 -10.46 16.81
CA ARG A 241 13.28 -10.44 18.05
C ARG A 241 12.67 -11.50 18.94
N ALA A 242 13.47 -12.55 19.22
CA ALA A 242 13.16 -13.53 20.24
C ALA A 242 13.02 -12.85 21.60
#